data_c15079440d33486a84b9f6f2436e5a85
#
_entry.id   c15079440d33486a84b9f6f2436e5a85
#
_cell.length_a   1.000
_cell.length_b   1.000
_cell.length_c   1.000
_cell.angle_alpha   90.00
_cell.angle_beta   90.00
_cell.angle_gamma   90.00
#
_symmetry.space_group_name_H-M   'P 1'
#
loop_
_entity.id
_entity.type
_entity.pdbx_description
1 polymer ?
#
loop_
_entity_poly.entity_id
_entity_poly.type
_entity_poly.pdbx_seq_one_letter_code
_entity_poly.pdbx_strand_id
1 'polypeptide(L)'
;MTFSNTLRSWLPALGTAVPLVIIPIAVLSLPLAAAEEMRLSEAETASWILALYGLPSILGLVLTIRYRQPLLLTGNFFVLIFIVSLGSRLSYPELIGASILAGAFVVLLGALGLTERLAEWIPAPIVLGLLAGAVMAFVSDIFNFLGDAPVLIGGTVLAYFLSLRILGNRIPAILPALVAGLAVGALTGQLGAMSARPSLPVAVVTVPEFSVQAIATATPILVIIITLQSNLPSMVFLQNEDYSPPERVVNNVSGVGTLLGSLLGPTAVSLSLPATALVAGPDAGKRQYRQRAVYLASGAVILVVLLAGIAAEIPDIVPLPLLLTLAGLAAVGVLTNALQGITRGPLLLGPLFAFAIALSEISLFGFGPFFWALVIGTGISFLLERDKLRELRSSTRGAEKRLESRTN
;
A
#
# COMPACT_ATOMS: atom_id res chain seq x y z
N MET A 1 -6.49 -14.92 38.28
CA MET A 1 -5.62 -15.14 37.11
C MET A 1 -4.29 -14.54 37.43
N THR A 2 -3.22 -15.34 37.48
CA THR A 2 -1.88 -14.89 37.88
C THR A 2 -1.28 -14.01 36.73
N PHE A 3 -0.55 -12.97 37.09
CA PHE A 3 0.10 -12.01 36.18
C PHE A 3 0.89 -12.69 35.02
N SER A 4 1.48 -13.87 35.32
CA SER A 4 2.21 -14.71 34.34
C SER A 4 1.31 -15.29 33.22
N ASN A 5 0.06 -15.62 33.51
CA ASN A 5 -0.88 -16.16 32.51
C ASN A 5 -1.42 -15.05 31.59
N THR A 6 -1.52 -13.82 32.10
CA THR A 6 -1.92 -12.67 31.29
C THR A 6 -0.82 -12.31 30.31
N LEU A 7 0.45 -12.23 30.73
CA LEU A 7 1.59 -11.94 29.84
C LEU A 7 1.72 -12.99 28.72
N ARG A 8 1.63 -14.28 29.06
CA ARG A 8 1.69 -15.38 28.08
C ARG A 8 0.61 -15.29 27.00
N SER A 9 -0.54 -14.69 27.32
CA SER A 9 -1.64 -14.53 26.35
C SER A 9 -1.42 -13.37 25.36
N TRP A 10 -0.42 -12.48 25.57
CA TRP A 10 -0.07 -11.39 24.67
C TRP A 10 1.11 -11.73 23.76
N LEU A 11 1.91 -12.77 24.06
CA LEU A 11 3.08 -13.13 23.26
C LEU A 11 2.78 -13.40 21.78
N PRO A 12 1.71 -14.18 21.40
CA PRO A 12 1.38 -14.37 20.00
C PRO A 12 1.03 -13.04 19.30
N ALA A 13 0.24 -12.19 19.98
CA ALA A 13 -0.13 -10.88 19.45
C ALA A 13 1.09 -9.96 19.25
N LEU A 14 2.08 -10.03 20.14
CA LEU A 14 3.35 -9.30 19.99
C LEU A 14 4.15 -9.82 18.79
N GLY A 15 4.22 -11.14 18.61
CA GLY A 15 4.93 -11.77 17.49
C GLY A 15 4.39 -11.32 16.13
N THR A 16 3.07 -11.16 16.00
CA THR A 16 2.43 -10.71 14.76
C THR A 16 2.37 -9.18 14.62
N ALA A 17 2.39 -8.44 15.74
CA ALA A 17 2.42 -6.97 15.70
C ALA A 17 3.80 -6.43 15.27
N VAL A 18 4.90 -7.05 15.65
CA VAL A 18 6.26 -6.59 15.32
C VAL A 18 6.47 -6.41 13.82
N PRO A 19 6.17 -7.37 12.92
CA PRO A 19 6.28 -7.15 11.48
C PRO A 19 5.44 -5.98 10.98
N LEU A 20 4.27 -5.76 11.56
CA LEU A 20 3.34 -4.67 11.18
C LEU A 20 3.84 -3.27 11.57
N VAL A 21 4.77 -3.18 12.50
CA VAL A 21 5.47 -1.92 12.84
C VAL A 21 6.73 -1.77 11.98
N ILE A 22 7.44 -2.87 11.76
CA ILE A 22 8.70 -2.85 11.00
C ILE A 22 8.46 -2.54 9.52
N ILE A 23 7.41 -3.11 8.90
CA ILE A 23 7.13 -2.92 7.47
C ILE A 23 6.91 -1.44 7.12
N PRO A 24 6.04 -0.66 7.79
CA PRO A 24 5.90 0.78 7.53
C PRO A 24 7.24 1.55 7.61
N ILE A 25 8.07 1.24 8.61
CA ILE A 25 9.39 1.88 8.74
C ILE A 25 10.30 1.50 7.56
N ALA A 26 10.31 0.22 7.18
CA ALA A 26 11.14 -0.27 6.09
C ALA A 26 10.76 0.34 4.73
N VAL A 27 9.47 0.59 4.49
CA VAL A 27 8.98 1.17 3.24
C VAL A 27 8.86 2.70 3.27
N LEU A 28 9.30 3.35 4.35
CA LEU A 28 9.28 4.80 4.50
C LEU A 28 10.13 5.50 3.41
N SER A 29 11.12 4.80 2.86
CA SER A 29 11.92 5.26 1.71
C SER A 29 11.05 5.65 0.49
N LEU A 30 9.89 5.01 0.28
CA LEU A 30 9.00 5.34 -0.85
C LEU A 30 8.41 6.75 -0.76
N PRO A 31 7.66 7.12 0.30
CA PRO A 31 7.14 8.47 0.40
C PRO A 31 8.24 9.53 0.57
N LEU A 32 9.38 9.19 1.18
CA LEU A 32 10.50 10.12 1.30
C LEU A 32 11.15 10.41 -0.07
N ALA A 33 11.42 9.37 -0.87
CA ALA A 33 11.94 9.55 -2.23
C ALA A 33 10.98 10.35 -3.11
N ALA A 34 9.67 10.09 -3.00
CA ALA A 34 8.66 10.86 -3.73
C ALA A 34 8.53 12.31 -3.23
N ALA A 35 8.67 12.55 -1.93
CA ALA A 35 8.67 13.88 -1.35
C ALA A 35 9.85 14.70 -1.90
N GLU A 36 11.03 14.12 -1.97
CA GLU A 36 12.23 14.73 -2.56
C GLU A 36 12.01 15.05 -4.05
N GLU A 37 11.52 14.07 -4.83
CA GLU A 37 11.25 14.25 -6.26
C GLU A 37 10.19 15.33 -6.52
N MET A 38 9.14 15.39 -5.72
CA MET A 38 8.09 16.42 -5.78
C MET A 38 8.46 17.73 -5.10
N ARG A 39 9.65 17.83 -4.50
CA ARG A 39 10.18 19.01 -3.78
C ARG A 39 9.27 19.49 -2.66
N LEU A 40 8.72 18.55 -1.89
CA LEU A 40 7.90 18.87 -0.73
C LEU A 40 8.74 19.45 0.40
N SER A 41 8.17 20.36 1.16
CA SER A 41 8.77 20.83 2.40
C SER A 41 8.77 19.72 3.46
N GLU A 42 9.64 19.85 4.46
CA GLU A 42 9.68 18.92 5.61
C GLU A 42 8.30 18.80 6.29
N ALA A 43 7.58 19.92 6.41
CA ALA A 43 6.26 19.97 7.03
C ALA A 43 5.21 19.22 6.20
N GLU A 44 5.21 19.37 4.86
CA GLU A 44 4.34 18.60 3.96
C GLU A 44 4.69 17.12 3.98
N THR A 45 5.97 16.77 3.98
CA THR A 45 6.44 15.39 4.07
C THR A 45 6.02 14.73 5.39
N ALA A 46 6.19 15.41 6.52
CA ALA A 46 5.75 14.93 7.82
C ALA A 46 4.22 14.79 7.90
N SER A 47 3.48 15.73 7.30
CA SER A 47 2.03 15.69 7.19
C SER A 47 1.57 14.50 6.34
N TRP A 48 2.25 14.22 5.23
CA TRP A 48 1.96 13.07 4.40
C TRP A 48 2.22 11.74 5.11
N ILE A 49 3.31 11.63 5.86
CA ILE A 49 3.60 10.45 6.71
C ILE A 49 2.48 10.25 7.75
N LEU A 50 1.98 11.33 8.34
CA LEU A 50 0.83 11.28 9.26
C LEU A 50 -0.43 10.74 8.56
N ALA A 51 -0.70 11.17 7.33
CA ALA A 51 -1.82 10.69 6.51
C ALA A 51 -1.69 9.21 6.18
N LEU A 52 -0.48 8.75 5.81
CA LEU A 52 -0.21 7.38 5.37
C LEU A 52 -0.29 6.36 6.50
N TYR A 53 0.19 6.70 7.69
CA TYR A 53 0.35 5.73 8.78
C TYR A 53 -0.46 6.06 10.03
N GLY A 54 -0.56 7.34 10.40
CA GLY A 54 -1.22 7.78 11.63
C GLY A 54 -2.74 7.62 11.58
N LEU A 55 -3.37 8.27 10.63
CA LEU A 55 -4.84 8.25 10.50
C LEU A 55 -5.40 6.84 10.29
N PRO A 56 -4.86 6.00 9.38
CA PRO A 56 -5.35 4.62 9.21
C PRO A 56 -5.23 3.81 10.51
N SER A 57 -4.13 3.96 11.25
CA SER A 57 -3.92 3.26 12.52
C SER A 57 -4.95 3.64 13.57
N ILE A 58 -5.32 4.92 13.66
CA ILE A 58 -6.38 5.41 14.56
C ILE A 58 -7.73 4.83 14.15
N LEU A 59 -8.08 4.88 12.87
CA LEU A 59 -9.35 4.36 12.35
C LEU A 59 -9.46 2.84 12.52
N GLY A 60 -8.39 2.10 12.25
CA GLY A 60 -8.32 0.66 12.48
C GLY A 60 -8.47 0.28 13.95
N LEU A 61 -7.84 1.06 14.84
CA LEU A 61 -7.98 0.88 16.29
C LEU A 61 -9.45 1.09 16.73
N VAL A 62 -10.09 2.18 16.28
CA VAL A 62 -11.49 2.49 16.58
C VAL A 62 -12.43 1.37 16.08
N LEU A 63 -12.26 0.89 14.85
CA LEU A 63 -13.05 -0.22 14.32
C LEU A 63 -12.84 -1.50 15.14
N THR A 64 -11.58 -1.82 15.46
CA THR A 64 -11.25 -3.02 16.23
C THR A 64 -11.85 -2.99 17.64
N ILE A 65 -11.83 -1.85 18.32
CA ILE A 65 -12.47 -1.66 19.63
C ILE A 65 -13.99 -1.79 19.51
N ARG A 66 -14.59 -1.14 18.50
CA ARG A 66 -16.06 -1.09 18.31
C ARG A 66 -16.67 -2.45 17.96
N TYR A 67 -15.99 -3.20 17.08
CA TYR A 67 -16.51 -4.48 16.57
C TYR A 67 -15.88 -5.70 17.23
N ARG A 68 -14.86 -5.52 18.06
CA ARG A 68 -14.10 -6.60 18.73
C ARG A 68 -13.57 -7.64 17.74
N GLN A 69 -13.21 -7.21 16.54
CA GLN A 69 -12.61 -8.01 15.47
C GLN A 69 -11.27 -7.39 15.05
N PRO A 70 -10.32 -8.16 14.54
CA PRO A 70 -9.00 -7.65 14.14
C PRO A 70 -9.08 -6.88 12.80
N LEU A 71 -9.63 -5.67 12.81
CA LEU A 71 -9.84 -4.80 11.66
C LEU A 71 -8.69 -3.78 11.54
N LEU A 72 -7.54 -4.22 11.06
CA LEU A 72 -6.37 -3.37 10.90
C LEU A 72 -6.46 -2.58 9.59
N LEU A 73 -6.75 -1.28 9.68
CA LEU A 73 -6.60 -0.36 8.56
C LEU A 73 -5.16 0.14 8.47
N THR A 74 -4.68 0.28 7.24
CA THR A 74 -3.35 0.77 6.91
C THR A 74 -3.44 1.81 5.81
N GLY A 75 -2.42 2.66 5.67
CA GLY A 75 -2.14 3.32 4.40
C GLY A 75 -1.89 2.24 3.34
N ASN A 76 -2.62 2.32 2.23
CA ASN A 76 -2.55 1.29 1.21
C ASN A 76 -1.21 1.34 0.48
N PHE A 77 -0.39 0.32 0.65
CA PHE A 77 0.94 0.26 0.06
C PHE A 77 0.91 0.22 -1.47
N PHE A 78 -0.06 -0.45 -2.08
CA PHE A 78 -0.20 -0.47 -3.54
C PHE A 78 -0.57 0.91 -4.09
N VAL A 79 -1.44 1.63 -3.37
CA VAL A 79 -1.79 3.02 -3.70
C VAL A 79 -0.59 3.93 -3.52
N LEU A 80 0.19 3.77 -2.46
CA LEU A 80 1.39 4.57 -2.25
C LEU A 80 2.35 4.43 -3.43
N ILE A 81 2.68 3.21 -3.84
CA ILE A 81 3.53 2.96 -5.01
C ILE A 81 2.93 3.59 -6.27
N PHE A 82 1.63 3.44 -6.47
CA PHE A 82 0.95 4.02 -7.63
C PHE A 82 1.01 5.55 -7.62
N ILE A 83 0.74 6.20 -6.48
CA ILE A 83 0.88 7.66 -6.32
C ILE A 83 2.30 8.11 -6.61
N VAL A 84 3.30 7.42 -6.07
CA VAL A 84 4.72 7.73 -6.30
C VAL A 84 5.07 7.62 -7.79
N SER A 85 4.55 6.62 -8.49
CA SER A 85 4.75 6.47 -9.94
C SER A 85 4.11 7.59 -10.79
N LEU A 86 3.17 8.33 -10.22
CA LEU A 86 2.52 9.48 -10.86
C LEU A 86 3.22 10.81 -10.57
N GLY A 87 4.11 10.87 -9.58
CA GLY A 87 4.72 12.11 -9.08
C GLY A 87 5.46 12.93 -10.14
N SER A 88 6.02 12.29 -11.18
CA SER A 88 6.64 12.97 -12.31
C SER A 88 5.64 13.54 -13.35
N ARG A 89 4.35 13.19 -13.25
CA ARG A 89 3.31 13.50 -14.26
C ARG A 89 2.19 14.37 -13.73
N LEU A 90 1.91 14.29 -12.43
CA LEU A 90 0.86 15.01 -11.73
C LEU A 90 1.46 15.76 -10.56
N SER A 91 0.99 16.97 -10.33
CA SER A 91 1.39 17.76 -9.16
C SER A 91 0.87 17.15 -7.85
N TYR A 92 1.52 17.47 -6.74
CA TYR A 92 1.09 17.03 -5.41
C TYR A 92 -0.36 17.45 -5.07
N PRO A 93 -0.80 18.70 -5.35
CA PRO A 93 -2.20 19.09 -5.19
C PRO A 93 -3.19 18.29 -6.07
N GLU A 94 -2.81 17.93 -7.30
CA GLU A 94 -3.63 17.10 -8.18
C GLU A 94 -3.79 15.68 -7.66
N LEU A 95 -2.72 15.10 -7.12
CA LEU A 95 -2.76 13.78 -6.46
C LEU A 95 -3.67 13.79 -5.23
N ILE A 96 -3.65 14.87 -4.45
CA ILE A 96 -4.57 15.11 -3.33
C ILE A 96 -6.00 15.15 -3.83
N GLY A 97 -6.30 15.95 -4.85
CA GLY A 97 -7.63 16.07 -5.43
C GLY A 97 -8.18 14.75 -5.94
N ALA A 98 -7.37 13.98 -6.66
CA ALA A 98 -7.74 12.65 -7.14
C ALA A 98 -8.02 11.66 -5.98
N SER A 99 -7.22 11.71 -4.91
CA SER A 99 -7.38 10.85 -3.73
C SER A 99 -8.64 11.22 -2.93
N ILE A 100 -8.95 12.51 -2.79
CA ILE A 100 -10.20 12.99 -2.15
C ILE A 100 -11.42 12.43 -2.90
N LEU A 101 -11.43 12.55 -4.24
CA LEU A 101 -12.51 12.01 -5.05
C LEU A 101 -12.60 10.48 -4.97
N ALA A 102 -11.45 9.79 -4.93
CA ALA A 102 -11.44 8.35 -4.72
C ALA A 102 -12.09 7.99 -3.39
N GLY A 103 -11.73 8.67 -2.30
CA GLY A 103 -12.36 8.50 -0.99
C GLY A 103 -13.88 8.70 -1.04
N ALA A 104 -14.34 9.78 -1.71
CA ALA A 104 -15.77 10.06 -1.88
C ALA A 104 -16.50 8.95 -2.66
N PHE A 105 -15.89 8.44 -3.74
CA PHE A 105 -16.46 7.32 -4.49
C PHE A 105 -16.48 6.02 -3.68
N VAL A 106 -15.45 5.75 -2.88
CA VAL A 106 -15.44 4.57 -1.99
C VAL A 106 -16.55 4.66 -0.95
N VAL A 107 -16.78 5.84 -0.35
CA VAL A 107 -17.95 6.07 0.55
C VAL A 107 -19.25 5.81 -0.17
N LEU A 108 -19.42 6.34 -1.37
CA LEU A 108 -20.64 6.16 -2.17
C LEU A 108 -20.88 4.68 -2.48
N LEU A 109 -19.86 3.96 -2.95
CA LEU A 109 -19.95 2.53 -3.24
C LEU A 109 -20.27 1.70 -1.98
N GLY A 110 -19.62 2.02 -0.85
CA GLY A 110 -19.88 1.36 0.42
C GLY A 110 -21.29 1.63 0.94
N ALA A 111 -21.76 2.88 0.91
CA ALA A 111 -23.10 3.26 1.35
C ALA A 111 -24.21 2.59 0.51
N LEU A 112 -24.00 2.51 -0.81
CA LEU A 112 -24.95 1.90 -1.74
C LEU A 112 -24.83 0.37 -1.81
N GLY A 113 -23.79 -0.24 -1.23
CA GLY A 113 -23.52 -1.69 -1.35
C GLY A 113 -23.18 -2.10 -2.79
N LEU A 114 -22.50 -1.24 -3.53
CA LEU A 114 -22.17 -1.46 -4.95
C LEU A 114 -20.75 -1.98 -5.19
N THR A 115 -19.98 -2.23 -4.14
CA THR A 115 -18.59 -2.70 -4.26
C THR A 115 -18.48 -3.99 -5.07
N GLU A 116 -19.41 -4.92 -4.86
CA GLU A 116 -19.46 -6.20 -5.60
C GLU A 116 -19.75 -5.99 -7.09
N ARG A 117 -20.63 -5.06 -7.45
CA ARG A 117 -20.94 -4.74 -8.85
C ARG A 117 -19.72 -4.15 -9.59
N LEU A 118 -18.88 -3.38 -8.89
CA LEU A 118 -17.66 -2.84 -9.47
C LEU A 118 -16.71 -3.95 -9.91
N ALA A 119 -16.60 -5.05 -9.14
CA ALA A 119 -15.79 -6.21 -9.49
C ALA A 119 -16.20 -6.88 -10.81
N GLU A 120 -17.46 -6.76 -11.19
CA GLU A 120 -17.94 -7.31 -12.46
C GLU A 120 -17.47 -6.51 -13.68
N TRP A 121 -17.22 -5.20 -13.52
CA TRP A 121 -16.84 -4.32 -14.62
C TRP A 121 -15.33 -4.27 -14.86
N ILE A 122 -14.54 -4.28 -13.78
CA ILE A 122 -13.09 -4.15 -13.88
C ILE A 122 -12.42 -5.36 -13.20
N PRO A 123 -11.99 -6.36 -14.00
CA PRO A 123 -11.36 -7.55 -13.47
C PRO A 123 -10.03 -7.24 -12.75
N ALA A 124 -9.88 -7.75 -11.53
CA ALA A 124 -8.67 -7.57 -10.72
C ALA A 124 -7.34 -7.88 -11.46
N PRO A 125 -7.24 -8.91 -12.33
CA PRO A 125 -6.01 -9.18 -13.07
C PRO A 125 -5.53 -8.01 -13.96
N ILE A 126 -6.44 -7.18 -14.49
CA ILE A 126 -6.07 -6.01 -15.30
C ILE A 126 -5.41 -4.95 -14.44
N VAL A 127 -5.95 -4.71 -13.24
CA VAL A 127 -5.35 -3.77 -12.28
C VAL A 127 -3.99 -4.25 -11.80
N LEU A 128 -3.82 -5.58 -11.63
CA LEU A 128 -2.52 -6.18 -11.33
C LEU A 128 -1.52 -5.97 -12.47
N GLY A 129 -1.96 -6.08 -13.73
CA GLY A 129 -1.14 -5.77 -14.90
C GLY A 129 -0.65 -4.32 -14.86
N LEU A 130 -1.58 -3.38 -14.72
CA LEU A 130 -1.27 -1.96 -14.59
C LEU A 130 -0.28 -1.70 -13.44
N LEU A 131 -0.56 -2.28 -12.26
CA LEU A 131 0.28 -2.11 -11.10
C LEU A 131 1.69 -2.70 -11.32
N ALA A 132 1.80 -3.88 -11.94
CA ALA A 132 3.08 -4.47 -12.29
C ALA A 132 3.90 -3.55 -13.19
N GLY A 133 3.27 -2.90 -14.19
CA GLY A 133 3.91 -1.92 -15.06
C GLY A 133 4.38 -0.68 -14.29
N ALA A 134 3.54 -0.12 -13.42
CA ALA A 134 3.88 1.02 -12.59
C ALA A 134 5.07 0.75 -11.65
N VAL A 135 5.13 -0.45 -11.09
CA VAL A 135 6.17 -0.85 -10.13
C VAL A 135 7.48 -1.25 -10.82
N MET A 136 7.41 -1.76 -12.04
CA MET A 136 8.59 -2.24 -12.77
C MET A 136 9.66 -1.15 -12.95
N ALA A 137 9.24 0.10 -13.13
CA ALA A 137 10.15 1.23 -13.24
C ALA A 137 11.07 1.34 -12.01
N PHE A 138 10.52 1.30 -10.78
CA PHE A 138 11.30 1.36 -9.54
C PHE A 138 12.29 0.20 -9.39
N VAL A 139 11.91 -1.00 -9.86
CA VAL A 139 12.80 -2.15 -9.79
C VAL A 139 13.90 -2.06 -10.83
N SER A 140 13.63 -1.54 -12.02
CA SER A 140 14.66 -1.34 -13.06
C SER A 140 15.65 -0.25 -12.69
N ASP A 141 15.21 0.80 -12.02
CA ASP A 141 16.04 1.93 -11.59
C ASP A 141 17.15 1.52 -10.60
N ILE A 142 16.95 0.44 -9.83
CA ILE A 142 18.02 -0.14 -8.99
C ILE A 142 19.29 -0.38 -9.81
N PHE A 143 19.13 -0.90 -11.03
CA PHE A 143 20.26 -1.23 -11.90
C PHE A 143 20.86 0.01 -12.57
N ASN A 144 20.07 1.04 -12.83
CA ASN A 144 20.55 2.34 -13.29
C ASN A 144 21.45 2.98 -12.22
N PHE A 145 20.98 3.08 -10.98
CA PHE A 145 21.76 3.61 -9.85
C PHE A 145 22.98 2.75 -9.48
N LEU A 146 22.94 1.45 -9.79
CA LEU A 146 24.11 0.58 -9.59
C LEU A 146 25.29 1.03 -10.47
N GLY A 147 25.01 1.58 -11.67
CA GLY A 147 26.06 2.16 -12.54
C GLY A 147 26.66 3.43 -11.95
N ASP A 148 25.87 4.26 -11.29
CA ASP A 148 26.29 5.57 -10.77
C ASP A 148 27.05 5.46 -9.42
N ALA A 149 26.58 4.55 -8.53
CA ALA A 149 27.14 4.38 -7.18
C ALA A 149 27.31 2.89 -6.83
N PRO A 150 28.22 2.16 -7.52
CA PRO A 150 28.29 0.69 -7.45
C PRO A 150 28.55 0.13 -6.05
N VAL A 151 29.35 0.82 -5.23
CA VAL A 151 29.66 0.37 -3.87
C VAL A 151 28.44 0.53 -2.95
N LEU A 152 27.80 1.70 -2.98
CA LEU A 152 26.65 2.02 -2.15
C LEU A 152 25.45 1.14 -2.53
N ILE A 153 25.07 1.16 -3.79
CA ILE A 153 23.89 0.46 -4.29
C ILE A 153 24.14 -1.05 -4.33
N GLY A 154 25.31 -1.48 -4.82
CA GLY A 154 25.71 -2.90 -4.85
C GLY A 154 25.75 -3.53 -3.46
N GLY A 155 26.29 -2.84 -2.46
CA GLY A 155 26.30 -3.27 -1.07
C GLY A 155 24.87 -3.42 -0.50
N THR A 156 24.00 -2.45 -0.79
CA THR A 156 22.59 -2.46 -0.37
C THR A 156 21.83 -3.63 -0.99
N VAL A 157 21.94 -3.82 -2.31
CA VAL A 157 21.29 -4.90 -3.07
C VAL A 157 21.80 -6.27 -2.62
N LEU A 158 23.13 -6.40 -2.44
CA LEU A 158 23.72 -7.64 -1.96
C LEU A 158 23.21 -8.02 -0.56
N ALA A 159 23.13 -7.05 0.35
CA ALA A 159 22.60 -7.26 1.70
C ALA A 159 21.13 -7.69 1.66
N TYR A 160 20.31 -7.14 0.76
CA TYR A 160 18.94 -7.56 0.54
C TYR A 160 18.84 -9.05 0.16
N PHE A 161 19.56 -9.47 -0.87
CA PHE A 161 19.53 -10.86 -1.34
C PHE A 161 20.14 -11.86 -0.36
N LEU A 162 21.24 -11.48 0.31
CA LEU A 162 21.83 -12.30 1.37
C LEU A 162 20.85 -12.46 2.54
N SER A 163 20.14 -11.40 2.88
CA SER A 163 19.11 -11.46 3.93
C SER A 163 17.99 -12.42 3.56
N LEU A 164 17.47 -12.37 2.34
CA LEU A 164 16.50 -13.35 1.87
C LEU A 164 17.01 -14.78 1.96
N ARG A 165 18.28 -15.00 1.65
CA ARG A 165 18.91 -16.35 1.67
C ARG A 165 19.18 -16.86 3.09
N ILE A 166 19.64 -15.99 4.00
CA ILE A 166 20.12 -16.39 5.34
C ILE A 166 19.00 -16.29 6.37
N LEU A 167 18.22 -15.19 6.37
CA LEU A 167 17.19 -14.91 7.37
C LEU A 167 15.80 -15.40 6.91
N GLY A 168 15.62 -15.63 5.63
CA GLY A 168 14.33 -16.03 5.06
C GLY A 168 13.23 -15.01 5.41
N ASN A 169 12.09 -15.51 5.89
CA ASN A 169 10.93 -14.66 6.26
C ASN A 169 10.96 -14.19 7.73
N ARG A 170 12.05 -14.40 8.48
CA ARG A 170 12.13 -14.02 9.90
C ARG A 170 12.22 -12.51 10.09
N ILE A 171 12.90 -11.84 9.17
CA ILE A 171 13.08 -10.38 9.17
C ILE A 171 12.86 -9.89 7.72
N PRO A 172 12.08 -8.82 7.50
CA PRO A 172 11.95 -8.21 6.18
C PRO A 172 13.32 -7.85 5.61
N ALA A 173 13.64 -8.35 4.41
CA ALA A 173 14.97 -8.21 3.80
C ALA A 173 15.38 -6.74 3.55
N ILE A 174 14.39 -5.84 3.48
CA ILE A 174 14.63 -4.41 3.32
C ILE A 174 15.36 -3.80 4.53
N LEU A 175 15.20 -4.35 5.74
CA LEU A 175 15.86 -3.81 6.95
C LEU A 175 17.39 -4.03 6.93
N PRO A 176 17.90 -5.25 6.69
CA PRO A 176 19.33 -5.44 6.49
C PRO A 176 19.87 -4.65 5.30
N ALA A 177 19.10 -4.49 4.22
CA ALA A 177 19.49 -3.64 3.09
C ALA A 177 19.63 -2.16 3.50
N LEU A 178 18.67 -1.63 4.26
CA LEU A 178 18.72 -0.27 4.80
C LEU A 178 19.96 -0.08 5.70
N VAL A 179 20.18 -1.00 6.65
CA VAL A 179 21.34 -0.92 7.55
C VAL A 179 22.65 -0.96 6.77
N ALA A 180 22.78 -1.86 5.79
CA ALA A 180 23.97 -1.96 4.95
C ALA A 180 24.16 -0.71 4.10
N GLY A 181 23.09 -0.18 3.48
CA GLY A 181 23.14 1.05 2.68
C GLY A 181 23.60 2.25 3.51
N LEU A 182 23.03 2.43 4.71
CA LEU A 182 23.45 3.50 5.62
C LEU A 182 24.90 3.31 6.09
N ALA A 183 25.32 2.09 6.42
CA ALA A 183 26.69 1.80 6.83
C ALA A 183 27.69 2.10 5.71
N VAL A 184 27.42 1.65 4.48
CA VAL A 184 28.25 1.94 3.31
C VAL A 184 28.27 3.44 3.02
N GLY A 185 27.11 4.11 3.05
CA GLY A 185 27.00 5.56 2.87
C GLY A 185 27.81 6.35 3.89
N ALA A 186 27.82 5.94 5.16
CA ALA A 186 28.62 6.54 6.21
C ALA A 186 30.13 6.31 5.97
N LEU A 187 30.54 5.08 5.61
CA LEU A 187 31.93 4.73 5.36
C LEU A 187 32.50 5.44 4.11
N THR A 188 31.67 5.71 3.12
CA THR A 188 32.06 6.39 1.88
C THR A 188 31.86 7.91 1.95
N GLY A 189 31.40 8.46 3.08
CA GLY A 189 31.19 9.90 3.27
C GLY A 189 30.04 10.48 2.40
N GLN A 190 29.09 9.64 1.98
CA GLN A 190 27.98 10.04 1.12
C GLN A 190 26.72 10.45 1.91
N LEU A 191 26.73 10.27 3.25
CA LEU A 191 25.62 10.73 4.09
C LEU A 191 25.78 12.20 4.46
N GLY A 192 24.67 12.95 4.40
CA GLY A 192 24.59 14.33 4.90
C GLY A 192 24.69 14.41 6.43
N ALA A 193 24.88 15.59 6.95
CA ALA A 193 24.91 15.84 8.38
C ALA A 193 23.47 15.93 8.94
N MET A 194 23.21 15.21 10.04
CA MET A 194 21.93 15.33 10.74
C MET A 194 21.91 16.67 11.50
N SER A 195 21.04 17.57 11.10
CA SER A 195 20.76 18.84 11.80
C SER A 195 19.45 18.78 12.61
N ALA A 196 18.78 17.65 12.58
CA ALA A 196 17.45 17.42 13.08
C ALA A 196 17.31 17.78 14.57
N ARG A 197 16.37 18.67 14.85
CA ARG A 197 15.79 18.80 16.20
C ARG A 197 14.52 17.99 16.23
N PRO A 198 14.32 17.09 17.22
CA PRO A 198 13.07 16.35 17.35
C PRO A 198 11.88 17.33 17.37
N SER A 199 11.07 17.27 16.32
CA SER A 199 9.84 18.05 16.22
C SER A 199 8.65 17.12 16.07
N LEU A 200 7.54 17.46 16.69
CA LEU A 200 6.28 16.78 16.42
C LEU A 200 5.82 17.15 15.02
N PRO A 201 5.25 16.18 14.27
CA PRO A 201 4.73 16.46 12.95
C PRO A 201 3.60 17.50 13.03
N VAL A 202 3.69 18.51 12.21
CA VAL A 202 2.64 19.52 12.05
C VAL A 202 1.75 19.08 10.91
N ALA A 203 0.44 19.00 11.13
CA ALA A 203 -0.51 18.70 10.08
C ALA A 203 -0.63 19.92 9.13
N VAL A 204 -0.16 19.77 7.92
CA VAL A 204 -0.25 20.78 6.86
C VAL A 204 -1.37 20.39 5.91
N VAL A 205 -2.36 21.25 5.77
CA VAL A 205 -3.45 21.06 4.79
C VAL A 205 -3.05 21.72 3.49
N THR A 206 -2.86 20.91 2.45
CA THR A 206 -2.60 21.41 1.10
C THR A 206 -3.91 21.56 0.34
N VAL A 207 -4.08 22.70 -0.36
CA VAL A 207 -5.27 22.96 -1.18
C VAL A 207 -5.29 22.00 -2.37
N PRO A 208 -6.35 21.18 -2.53
CA PRO A 208 -6.44 20.21 -3.62
C PRO A 208 -6.68 20.90 -4.97
N GLU A 209 -6.11 20.33 -6.03
CA GLU A 209 -6.42 20.67 -7.42
C GLU A 209 -7.20 19.53 -8.06
N PHE A 210 -8.28 19.88 -8.79
CA PHE A 210 -9.14 18.93 -9.47
C PHE A 210 -8.97 19.05 -10.98
N SER A 211 -7.90 18.46 -11.52
CA SER A 211 -7.70 18.39 -12.98
C SER A 211 -8.40 17.15 -13.55
N VAL A 212 -8.96 17.29 -14.75
CA VAL A 212 -9.59 16.16 -15.46
C VAL A 212 -8.60 15.03 -15.69
N GLN A 213 -7.35 15.38 -15.96
CA GLN A 213 -6.27 14.39 -16.14
C GLN A 213 -6.02 13.57 -14.88
N ALA A 214 -5.84 14.21 -13.72
CA ALA A 214 -5.60 13.52 -12.45
C ALA A 214 -6.81 12.66 -12.05
N ILE A 215 -8.02 13.21 -12.18
CA ILE A 215 -9.26 12.49 -11.86
C ILE A 215 -9.42 11.25 -12.74
N ALA A 216 -9.29 11.38 -14.05
CA ALA A 216 -9.47 10.24 -14.95
C ALA A 216 -8.35 9.19 -14.84
N THR A 217 -7.12 9.63 -14.56
CA THR A 217 -5.96 8.72 -14.46
C THR A 217 -5.87 8.02 -13.09
N ALA A 218 -6.04 8.78 -12.01
CA ALA A 218 -5.75 8.26 -10.67
C ALA A 218 -7.02 7.78 -9.93
N THR A 219 -8.10 8.56 -9.92
CA THR A 219 -9.27 8.27 -9.09
C THR A 219 -9.87 6.87 -9.31
N PRO A 220 -10.13 6.38 -10.54
CA PRO A 220 -10.70 5.05 -10.74
C PRO A 220 -9.79 3.94 -10.22
N ILE A 221 -8.48 4.08 -10.44
CA ILE A 221 -7.49 3.10 -10.03
C ILE A 221 -7.41 3.03 -8.50
N LEU A 222 -7.40 4.18 -7.83
CA LEU A 222 -7.43 4.26 -6.37
C LEU A 222 -8.67 3.58 -5.79
N VAL A 223 -9.87 3.87 -6.34
CA VAL A 223 -11.12 3.23 -5.92
C VAL A 223 -11.04 1.71 -6.03
N ILE A 224 -10.53 1.20 -7.15
CA ILE A 224 -10.42 -0.24 -7.40
C ILE A 224 -9.42 -0.89 -6.44
N ILE A 225 -8.26 -0.27 -6.25
CA ILE A 225 -7.24 -0.82 -5.33
C ILE A 225 -7.78 -0.86 -3.91
N ILE A 226 -8.45 0.19 -3.45
CA ILE A 226 -9.03 0.24 -2.10
C ILE A 226 -10.11 -0.84 -1.93
N THR A 227 -11.05 -0.92 -2.86
CA THR A 227 -12.24 -1.76 -2.70
C THR A 227 -11.98 -3.20 -3.07
N LEU A 228 -11.51 -3.47 -4.31
CA LEU A 228 -11.44 -4.81 -4.88
C LEU A 228 -10.13 -5.54 -4.59
N GLN A 229 -9.02 -4.79 -4.54
CA GLN A 229 -7.71 -5.41 -4.33
C GLN A 229 -7.34 -5.52 -2.85
N SER A 230 -7.91 -4.68 -2.00
CA SER A 230 -7.52 -4.58 -0.60
C SER A 230 -8.65 -4.95 0.38
N ASN A 231 -9.76 -4.20 0.40
CA ASN A 231 -10.84 -4.44 1.35
C ASN A 231 -11.51 -5.79 1.12
N LEU A 232 -11.96 -6.07 -0.10
CA LEU A 232 -12.71 -7.29 -0.42
C LEU A 232 -11.94 -8.58 -0.05
N PRO A 233 -10.69 -8.83 -0.52
CA PRO A 233 -9.96 -10.05 -0.17
C PRO A 233 -9.63 -10.13 1.31
N SER A 234 -9.41 -9.00 2.00
CA SER A 234 -9.19 -8.97 3.44
C SER A 234 -10.45 -9.36 4.23
N MET A 235 -11.62 -8.90 3.79
CA MET A 235 -12.89 -9.29 4.41
C MET A 235 -13.20 -10.77 4.18
N VAL A 236 -12.94 -11.30 2.98
CA VAL A 236 -13.04 -12.75 2.69
C VAL A 236 -12.11 -13.56 3.59
N PHE A 237 -10.88 -13.11 3.81
CA PHE A 237 -9.96 -13.77 4.73
C PHE A 237 -10.51 -13.78 6.18
N LEU A 238 -11.02 -12.64 6.65
CA LEU A 238 -11.66 -12.54 7.98
C LEU A 238 -12.83 -13.51 8.13
N GLN A 239 -13.68 -13.63 7.10
CA GLN A 239 -14.80 -14.56 7.09
C GLN A 239 -14.34 -16.03 7.14
N ASN A 240 -13.26 -16.37 6.43
CA ASN A 240 -12.65 -17.72 6.50
C ASN A 240 -12.05 -18.04 7.89
N GLU A 241 -11.68 -17.02 8.65
CA GLU A 241 -11.25 -17.13 10.05
C GLU A 241 -12.43 -16.98 11.05
N ASP A 242 -13.67 -17.17 10.56
CA ASP A 242 -14.95 -17.12 11.30
C ASP A 242 -15.27 -15.73 11.92
N TYR A 243 -14.75 -14.64 11.39
CA TYR A 243 -15.19 -13.30 11.74
C TYR A 243 -16.34 -12.85 10.82
N SER A 244 -17.11 -11.87 11.28
CA SER A 244 -18.18 -11.24 10.49
C SER A 244 -17.89 -9.75 10.34
N PRO A 245 -16.96 -9.38 9.43
CA PRO A 245 -16.59 -7.97 9.26
C PRO A 245 -17.79 -7.17 8.74
N PRO A 246 -18.01 -5.95 9.27
CA PRO A 246 -19.11 -5.09 8.81
C PRO A 246 -18.72 -4.42 7.49
N GLU A 247 -18.95 -5.07 6.35
CA GLU A 247 -18.45 -4.71 5.03
C GLU A 247 -18.73 -3.26 4.63
N ARG A 248 -19.98 -2.81 4.76
CA ARG A 248 -20.35 -1.42 4.47
C ARG A 248 -19.62 -0.42 5.34
N VAL A 249 -19.43 -0.75 6.63
CA VAL A 249 -18.71 0.13 7.57
C VAL A 249 -17.23 0.18 7.22
N VAL A 250 -16.63 -0.96 6.91
CA VAL A 250 -15.20 -1.02 6.51
C VAL A 250 -14.97 -0.16 5.26
N ASN A 251 -15.80 -0.31 4.23
CA ASN A 251 -15.68 0.48 3.01
C ASN A 251 -15.92 1.98 3.28
N ASN A 252 -16.96 2.33 4.05
CA ASN A 252 -17.23 3.73 4.38
C ASN A 252 -16.10 4.37 5.21
N VAL A 253 -15.56 3.65 6.21
CA VAL A 253 -14.44 4.16 7.02
C VAL A 253 -13.17 4.26 6.17
N SER A 254 -12.92 3.31 5.26
CA SER A 254 -11.83 3.40 4.30
C SER A 254 -11.96 4.63 3.39
N GLY A 255 -13.16 4.88 2.87
CA GLY A 255 -13.43 6.04 2.03
C GLY A 255 -13.31 7.37 2.80
N VAL A 256 -13.91 7.47 3.98
CA VAL A 256 -13.79 8.67 4.85
C VAL A 256 -12.34 8.88 5.27
N GLY A 257 -11.63 7.82 5.66
CA GLY A 257 -10.23 7.88 6.02
C GLY A 257 -9.36 8.35 4.85
N THR A 258 -9.63 7.87 3.64
CA THR A 258 -8.96 8.32 2.40
C THR A 258 -9.25 9.80 2.15
N LEU A 259 -10.51 10.23 2.22
CA LEU A 259 -10.89 11.62 1.99
C LEU A 259 -10.22 12.56 3.00
N LEU A 260 -10.32 12.27 4.30
CA LEU A 260 -9.74 13.11 5.35
C LEU A 260 -8.21 13.06 5.34
N GLY A 261 -7.62 11.88 5.15
CA GLY A 261 -6.17 11.71 5.08
C GLY A 261 -5.59 12.45 3.88
N SER A 262 -6.30 12.49 2.76
CA SER A 262 -5.82 13.17 1.56
C SER A 262 -5.70 14.69 1.72
N LEU A 263 -6.35 15.31 2.69
CA LEU A 263 -6.13 16.71 3.03
C LEU A 263 -4.71 16.98 3.60
N LEU A 264 -4.09 15.93 4.16
CA LEU A 264 -2.75 15.98 4.73
C LEU A 264 -1.67 15.47 3.75
N GLY A 265 -2.09 14.85 2.65
CA GLY A 265 -1.25 14.31 1.59
C GLY A 265 -1.90 13.14 0.86
N PRO A 266 -1.58 12.91 -0.42
CA PRO A 266 -2.27 11.90 -1.24
C PRO A 266 -2.14 10.51 -0.61
N THR A 267 -3.28 9.91 -0.24
CA THR A 267 -3.30 8.65 0.49
C THR A 267 -4.53 7.82 0.14
N ALA A 268 -4.51 6.57 0.56
CA ALA A 268 -5.68 5.70 0.58
C ALA A 268 -5.64 4.84 1.83
N VAL A 269 -6.78 4.76 2.49
CA VAL A 269 -6.97 3.95 3.70
C VAL A 269 -7.75 2.70 3.35
N SER A 270 -7.23 1.53 3.71
CA SER A 270 -7.90 0.25 3.47
C SER A 270 -7.44 -0.83 4.44
N LEU A 271 -8.16 -1.94 4.49
CA LEU A 271 -7.58 -3.19 4.96
C LEU A 271 -6.43 -3.59 4.00
N SER A 272 -5.52 -4.40 4.50
CA SER A 272 -4.44 -5.00 3.72
C SER A 272 -4.46 -6.51 3.94
N LEU A 273 -4.60 -7.30 2.89
CA LEU A 273 -4.68 -8.76 3.03
C LEU A 273 -3.48 -9.36 3.80
N PRO A 274 -2.21 -9.00 3.50
CA PRO A 274 -1.08 -9.50 4.29
C PRO A 274 -1.14 -9.10 5.76
N ALA A 275 -1.50 -7.84 6.04
CA ALA A 275 -1.62 -7.35 7.41
C ALA A 275 -2.80 -8.01 8.15
N THR A 276 -3.94 -8.18 7.45
CA THR A 276 -5.11 -8.89 7.97
C THR A 276 -4.76 -10.34 8.31
N ALA A 277 -4.01 -11.03 7.44
CA ALA A 277 -3.57 -12.40 7.68
C ALA A 277 -2.68 -12.51 8.94
N LEU A 278 -1.81 -11.54 9.18
CA LEU A 278 -0.97 -11.49 10.37
C LEU A 278 -1.80 -11.30 11.66
N VAL A 279 -2.75 -10.36 11.68
CA VAL A 279 -3.52 -10.05 12.90
C VAL A 279 -4.71 -10.97 13.14
N ALA A 280 -5.26 -11.59 12.10
CA ALA A 280 -6.45 -12.43 12.17
C ALA A 280 -6.16 -13.92 11.96
N GLY A 281 -4.93 -14.29 11.54
CA GLY A 281 -4.52 -15.67 11.35
C GLY A 281 -4.20 -16.40 12.66
N PRO A 282 -3.98 -17.73 12.60
CA PRO A 282 -3.68 -18.56 13.75
C PRO A 282 -2.45 -18.13 14.56
N ASP A 283 -1.46 -17.54 13.89
CA ASP A 283 -0.19 -17.08 14.51
C ASP A 283 -0.41 -15.95 15.52
N ALA A 284 -1.51 -15.18 15.40
CA ALA A 284 -1.91 -14.17 16.39
C ALA A 284 -2.50 -14.78 17.69
N GLY A 285 -2.57 -16.11 17.78
CA GLY A 285 -3.04 -16.84 18.94
C GLY A 285 -4.53 -17.20 18.89
N LYS A 286 -5.12 -17.38 20.08
CA LYS A 286 -6.54 -17.77 20.18
C LYS A 286 -7.42 -16.67 19.59
N ARG A 287 -8.44 -17.04 18.79
CA ARG A 287 -9.35 -16.13 18.06
C ARG A 287 -9.87 -14.97 18.93
N GLN A 288 -10.32 -15.25 20.13
CA GLN A 288 -10.86 -14.25 21.08
C GLN A 288 -9.86 -13.18 21.53
N TYR A 289 -8.56 -13.32 21.24
CA TYR A 289 -7.49 -12.40 21.65
C TYR A 289 -6.75 -11.79 20.46
N ARG A 290 -7.05 -12.16 19.22
CA ARG A 290 -6.32 -11.71 18.03
C ARG A 290 -6.41 -10.20 17.81
N GLN A 291 -7.49 -9.54 18.24
CA GLN A 291 -7.60 -8.07 18.21
C GLN A 291 -6.47 -7.36 18.98
N ARG A 292 -5.80 -8.03 19.92
CA ARG A 292 -4.66 -7.46 20.65
C ARG A 292 -3.48 -7.15 19.73
N ALA A 293 -3.30 -7.91 18.64
CA ALA A 293 -2.28 -7.65 17.65
C ALA A 293 -2.52 -6.30 16.97
N VAL A 294 -3.78 -5.97 16.69
CA VAL A 294 -4.14 -4.64 16.15
C VAL A 294 -3.85 -3.54 17.16
N TYR A 295 -4.20 -3.74 18.45
CA TYR A 295 -3.92 -2.74 19.48
C TYR A 295 -2.43 -2.42 19.60
N LEU A 296 -1.59 -3.47 19.59
CA LEU A 296 -0.14 -3.32 19.66
C LEU A 296 0.42 -2.68 18.39
N ALA A 297 0.03 -3.19 17.22
CA ALA A 297 0.52 -2.67 15.95
C ALA A 297 0.11 -1.20 15.73
N SER A 298 -1.18 -0.89 15.85
CA SER A 298 -1.68 0.48 15.68
C SER A 298 -1.10 1.44 16.72
N GLY A 299 -1.03 1.03 17.99
CA GLY A 299 -0.43 1.85 19.05
C GLY A 299 1.05 2.15 18.79
N ALA A 300 1.83 1.15 18.36
CA ALA A 300 3.23 1.35 18.04
C ALA A 300 3.43 2.20 16.77
N VAL A 301 2.62 2.01 15.72
CA VAL A 301 2.68 2.86 14.52
C VAL A 301 2.33 4.31 14.84
N ILE A 302 1.32 4.57 15.68
CA ILE A 302 0.98 5.93 16.13
C ILE A 302 2.18 6.56 16.85
N LEU A 303 2.87 5.83 17.73
CA LEU A 303 4.08 6.33 18.39
C LEU A 303 5.21 6.63 17.40
N VAL A 304 5.42 5.77 16.41
CA VAL A 304 6.43 6.01 15.34
C VAL A 304 6.08 7.26 14.53
N VAL A 305 4.81 7.48 14.22
CA VAL A 305 4.36 8.66 13.46
C VAL A 305 4.57 9.97 14.24
N LEU A 306 4.56 9.94 15.56
CA LEU A 306 4.93 11.12 16.35
C LEU A 306 6.39 11.57 16.13
N LEU A 307 7.22 10.70 15.54
CA LEU A 307 8.59 11.02 15.13
C LEU A 307 8.67 11.40 13.64
N ALA A 308 7.55 11.59 12.94
CA ALA A 308 7.53 11.89 11.50
C ALA A 308 8.24 13.19 11.13
N GLY A 309 8.32 14.16 12.07
CA GLY A 309 9.11 15.37 11.87
C GLY A 309 10.61 15.07 11.67
N ILE A 310 11.16 14.07 12.37
CA ILE A 310 12.55 13.61 12.16
C ILE A 310 12.65 12.86 10.83
N ALA A 311 11.64 12.04 10.50
CA ALA A 311 11.66 11.27 9.28
C ALA A 311 11.64 12.14 8.02
N ALA A 312 11.02 13.31 8.06
CA ALA A 312 10.96 14.25 6.95
C ALA A 312 12.33 14.87 6.59
N GLU A 313 13.30 14.86 7.50
CA GLU A 313 14.66 15.32 7.24
C GLU A 313 15.57 14.23 6.64
N ILE A 314 15.10 12.99 6.55
CA ILE A 314 15.90 11.88 6.02
C ILE A 314 16.44 12.14 4.60
N PRO A 315 15.69 12.77 3.65
CA PRO A 315 16.19 13.08 2.32
C PRO A 315 17.44 13.97 2.32
N ASP A 316 17.58 14.86 3.30
CA ASP A 316 18.77 15.72 3.43
C ASP A 316 20.02 14.93 3.91
N ILE A 317 19.78 13.79 4.56
CA ILE A 317 20.83 12.96 5.16
C ILE A 317 21.19 11.81 4.22
N VAL A 318 20.19 11.17 3.60
CA VAL A 318 20.33 9.95 2.81
C VAL A 318 20.29 10.29 1.31
N PRO A 319 21.31 9.91 0.52
CA PRO A 319 21.33 10.19 -0.91
C PRO A 319 20.09 9.63 -1.63
N LEU A 320 19.49 10.43 -2.51
CA LEU A 320 18.30 10.04 -3.30
C LEU A 320 18.48 8.69 -4.02
N PRO A 321 19.64 8.34 -4.65
CA PRO A 321 19.83 7.01 -5.23
C PRO A 321 19.68 5.86 -4.23
N LEU A 322 20.08 6.05 -2.96
CA LEU A 322 19.88 5.04 -1.93
C LEU A 322 18.40 4.92 -1.53
N LEU A 323 17.69 6.04 -1.38
CA LEU A 323 16.26 6.05 -1.09
C LEU A 323 15.47 5.34 -2.20
N LEU A 324 15.74 5.68 -3.47
CA LEU A 324 15.09 5.08 -4.63
C LEU A 324 15.44 3.58 -4.78
N THR A 325 16.67 3.19 -4.49
CA THR A 325 17.05 1.77 -4.46
C THR A 325 16.29 1.01 -3.39
N LEU A 326 16.18 1.54 -2.18
CA LEU A 326 15.38 0.94 -1.10
C LEU A 326 13.89 0.89 -1.46
N ALA A 327 13.37 1.92 -2.11
CA ALA A 327 12.01 1.95 -2.65
C ALA A 327 11.79 0.84 -3.67
N GLY A 328 12.70 0.68 -4.63
CA GLY A 328 12.66 -0.39 -5.62
C GLY A 328 12.74 -1.78 -4.98
N LEU A 329 13.63 -2.00 -4.02
CA LEU A 329 13.74 -3.26 -3.30
C LEU A 329 12.46 -3.58 -2.48
N ALA A 330 11.84 -2.58 -1.85
CA ALA A 330 10.56 -2.74 -1.17
C ALA A 330 9.43 -3.13 -2.15
N ALA A 331 9.50 -2.62 -3.37
CA ALA A 331 8.51 -2.86 -4.42
C ALA A 331 8.64 -4.26 -5.10
N VAL A 332 9.77 -4.97 -4.95
CA VAL A 332 9.99 -6.32 -5.54
C VAL A 332 8.89 -7.31 -5.16
N GLY A 333 8.48 -7.31 -3.90
CA GLY A 333 7.39 -8.19 -3.43
C GLY A 333 6.06 -7.87 -4.11
N VAL A 334 5.75 -6.60 -4.30
CA VAL A 334 4.53 -6.14 -5.00
C VAL A 334 4.55 -6.55 -6.45
N LEU A 335 5.68 -6.33 -7.15
CA LEU A 335 5.87 -6.75 -8.53
C LEU A 335 5.68 -8.26 -8.69
N THR A 336 6.33 -9.04 -7.82
CA THR A 336 6.21 -10.50 -7.83
C THR A 336 4.76 -10.96 -7.65
N ASN A 337 4.04 -10.39 -6.68
CA ASN A 337 2.63 -10.71 -6.43
C ASN A 337 1.73 -10.30 -7.59
N ALA A 338 1.96 -9.13 -8.19
CA ALA A 338 1.21 -8.64 -9.34
C ALA A 338 1.41 -9.56 -10.56
N LEU A 339 2.65 -9.92 -10.89
CA LEU A 339 2.96 -10.85 -11.98
C LEU A 339 2.37 -12.25 -11.75
N GLN A 340 2.47 -12.78 -10.52
CA GLN A 340 1.83 -14.06 -10.19
C GLN A 340 0.30 -13.98 -10.31
N GLY A 341 -0.32 -12.87 -9.93
CA GLY A 341 -1.76 -12.68 -10.06
C GLY A 341 -2.23 -12.63 -11.52
N ILE A 342 -1.42 -12.07 -12.42
CA ILE A 342 -1.67 -12.10 -13.86
C ILE A 342 -1.62 -13.55 -14.38
N THR A 343 -0.57 -14.30 -14.04
CA THR A 343 -0.32 -15.64 -14.61
C THR A 343 -1.22 -16.73 -14.05
N ARG A 344 -1.73 -16.57 -12.83
CA ARG A 344 -2.64 -17.53 -12.18
C ARG A 344 -4.11 -17.33 -12.57
N GLY A 345 -4.46 -16.17 -13.09
CA GLY A 345 -5.84 -15.85 -13.48
C GLY A 345 -6.22 -16.44 -14.85
N PRO A 346 -7.51 -16.50 -15.15
CA PRO A 346 -7.99 -16.96 -16.47
C PRO A 346 -7.71 -15.94 -17.58
N LEU A 347 -7.56 -14.66 -17.22
CA LEU A 347 -7.26 -13.56 -18.16
C LEU A 347 -5.75 -13.41 -18.30
N LEU A 348 -5.28 -13.29 -19.53
CA LEU A 348 -3.86 -13.11 -19.82
C LEU A 348 -3.60 -11.89 -20.72
N LEU A 349 -4.34 -11.75 -21.83
CA LEU A 349 -4.09 -10.70 -22.82
C LEU A 349 -4.37 -9.31 -22.28
N GLY A 350 -5.55 -9.09 -21.69
CA GLY A 350 -5.89 -7.80 -21.09
C GLY A 350 -4.90 -7.33 -20.02
N PRO A 351 -4.56 -8.16 -19.00
CA PRO A 351 -3.54 -7.85 -18.01
C PRO A 351 -2.15 -7.62 -18.61
N LEU A 352 -1.73 -8.41 -19.61
CA LEU A 352 -0.45 -8.25 -20.29
C LEU A 352 -0.35 -6.90 -21.02
N PHE A 353 -1.39 -6.54 -21.76
CA PHE A 353 -1.42 -5.24 -22.42
C PHE A 353 -1.53 -4.07 -21.41
N ALA A 354 -2.27 -4.25 -20.32
CA ALA A 354 -2.28 -3.26 -19.24
C ALA A 354 -0.88 -3.06 -18.63
N PHE A 355 -0.13 -4.15 -18.41
CA PHE A 355 1.27 -4.09 -17.98
C PHE A 355 2.16 -3.35 -19.00
N ALA A 356 2.09 -3.73 -20.28
CA ALA A 356 2.93 -3.14 -21.31
C ALA A 356 2.63 -1.64 -21.52
N ILE A 357 1.35 -1.26 -21.49
CA ILE A 357 0.94 0.14 -21.63
C ILE A 357 1.35 0.94 -20.39
N ALA A 358 1.17 0.40 -19.18
CA ALA A 358 1.57 1.08 -17.95
C ALA A 358 3.08 1.33 -17.88
N LEU A 359 3.88 0.44 -18.48
CA LEU A 359 5.33 0.57 -18.58
C LEU A 359 5.77 1.56 -19.68
N SER A 360 4.88 1.85 -20.63
CA SER A 360 5.18 2.77 -21.73
C SER A 360 5.04 4.22 -21.29
N GLU A 361 5.64 5.14 -22.06
CA GLU A 361 5.50 6.58 -21.83
C GLU A 361 4.35 7.19 -22.64
N ILE A 362 3.40 6.36 -23.11
CA ILE A 362 2.31 6.83 -23.98
C ILE A 362 1.46 7.90 -23.30
N SER A 363 1.24 9.00 -24.00
CA SER A 363 0.29 10.04 -23.59
C SER A 363 -0.57 10.40 -24.81
N LEU A 364 -1.87 10.14 -24.72
CA LEU A 364 -2.84 10.42 -25.76
C LEU A 364 -3.99 11.24 -25.19
N PHE A 365 -4.37 12.30 -25.89
CA PHE A 365 -5.48 13.20 -25.49
C PHE A 365 -5.33 13.79 -24.07
N GLY A 366 -4.08 14.00 -23.61
CA GLY A 366 -3.80 14.50 -22.25
C GLY A 366 -3.85 13.44 -21.14
N PHE A 367 -4.15 12.16 -21.44
CA PHE A 367 -4.15 11.07 -20.46
C PHE A 367 -2.89 10.23 -20.56
N GLY A 368 -2.28 9.96 -19.41
CA GLY A 368 -1.07 9.16 -19.29
C GLY A 368 -1.30 7.65 -19.43
N PRO A 369 -0.21 6.84 -19.36
CA PRO A 369 -0.24 5.41 -19.65
C PRO A 369 -1.17 4.61 -18.73
N PHE A 370 -1.31 5.00 -17.47
CA PHE A 370 -2.13 4.25 -16.51
C PHE A 370 -3.63 4.31 -16.84
N PHE A 371 -4.11 5.45 -17.32
CA PHE A 371 -5.47 5.57 -17.85
C PHE A 371 -5.68 4.61 -19.03
N TRP A 372 -4.77 4.65 -20.00
CA TRP A 372 -4.87 3.82 -21.20
C TRP A 372 -4.66 2.33 -20.90
N ALA A 373 -3.81 1.98 -19.94
CA ALA A 373 -3.64 0.61 -19.47
C ALA A 373 -4.96 0.03 -18.94
N LEU A 374 -5.69 0.82 -18.14
CA LEU A 374 -6.99 0.40 -17.62
C LEU A 374 -8.03 0.26 -18.73
N VAL A 375 -8.18 1.26 -19.58
CA VAL A 375 -9.19 1.30 -20.67
C VAL A 375 -8.91 0.22 -21.70
N ILE A 376 -7.70 0.18 -22.27
CA ILE A 376 -7.33 -0.77 -23.33
C ILE A 376 -7.25 -2.19 -22.77
N GLY A 377 -6.63 -2.39 -21.60
CA GLY A 377 -6.55 -3.71 -20.96
C GLY A 377 -7.93 -4.31 -20.71
N THR A 378 -8.86 -3.50 -20.17
CA THR A 378 -10.25 -3.89 -19.98
C THR A 378 -10.93 -4.18 -21.33
N GLY A 379 -10.77 -3.30 -22.31
CA GLY A 379 -11.33 -3.46 -23.67
C GLY A 379 -10.85 -4.74 -24.35
N ILE A 380 -9.57 -5.07 -24.26
CA ILE A 380 -9.00 -6.31 -24.83
C ILE A 380 -9.63 -7.54 -24.17
N SER A 381 -9.75 -7.57 -22.84
CA SER A 381 -10.39 -8.70 -22.16
C SER A 381 -11.88 -8.82 -22.55
N PHE A 382 -12.60 -7.72 -22.71
CA PHE A 382 -13.99 -7.76 -23.16
C PHE A 382 -14.15 -8.23 -24.60
N LEU A 383 -13.19 -7.94 -25.47
CA LEU A 383 -13.24 -8.31 -26.90
C LEU A 383 -12.72 -9.73 -27.14
N LEU A 384 -11.57 -10.08 -26.56
CA LEU A 384 -10.83 -11.29 -26.90
C LEU A 384 -10.92 -12.40 -25.84
N GLU A 385 -11.27 -12.09 -24.60
CA GLU A 385 -11.28 -13.04 -23.48
C GLU A 385 -12.67 -13.17 -22.83
N ARG A 386 -13.74 -12.98 -23.61
CA ARG A 386 -15.14 -12.97 -23.12
C ARG A 386 -15.54 -14.19 -22.30
N ASP A 387 -15.15 -15.37 -22.76
CA ASP A 387 -15.54 -16.61 -22.09
C ASP A 387 -14.82 -16.77 -20.74
N LYS A 388 -13.55 -16.40 -20.70
CA LYS A 388 -12.74 -16.36 -19.48
C LYS A 388 -13.26 -15.30 -18.49
N LEU A 389 -13.74 -14.16 -19.00
CA LEU A 389 -14.41 -13.13 -18.18
C LEU A 389 -15.69 -13.64 -17.55
N ARG A 390 -16.48 -14.43 -18.29
CA ARG A 390 -17.69 -15.06 -17.76
C ARG A 390 -17.37 -16.07 -16.67
N GLU A 391 -16.33 -16.87 -16.86
CA GLU A 391 -15.84 -17.83 -15.87
C GLU A 391 -15.39 -17.10 -14.58
N LEU A 392 -14.60 -16.05 -14.69
CA LEU A 392 -14.17 -15.23 -13.56
C LEU A 392 -15.36 -14.66 -12.78
N ARG A 393 -16.35 -14.09 -13.49
CA ARG A 393 -17.58 -13.55 -12.89
C ARG A 393 -18.42 -14.62 -12.21
N SER A 394 -18.52 -15.80 -12.78
CA SER A 394 -19.28 -16.91 -12.19
C SER A 394 -18.60 -17.44 -10.93
N SER A 395 -17.27 -17.50 -10.90
CA SER A 395 -16.51 -17.93 -9.71
C SER A 395 -16.63 -16.91 -8.57
N THR A 396 -16.60 -15.62 -8.87
CA THR A 396 -16.78 -14.54 -7.87
C THR A 396 -18.20 -14.59 -7.27
N ARG A 397 -19.24 -14.67 -8.12
CA ARG A 397 -20.64 -14.82 -7.64
C ARG A 397 -20.89 -16.12 -6.88
N GLY A 398 -20.21 -17.20 -7.23
CA GLY A 398 -20.27 -18.48 -6.51
C GLY A 398 -19.67 -18.41 -5.11
N ALA A 399 -18.57 -17.67 -4.95
CA ALA A 399 -17.97 -17.39 -3.66
C ALA A 399 -18.88 -16.52 -2.78
N GLU A 400 -19.49 -15.48 -3.35
CA GLU A 400 -20.44 -14.56 -2.67
C GLU A 400 -21.68 -15.30 -2.15
N LYS A 401 -22.33 -16.12 -2.98
CA LYS A 401 -23.51 -16.93 -2.57
C LYS A 401 -23.18 -17.89 -1.43
N ARG A 402 -21.99 -18.46 -1.40
CA ARG A 402 -21.54 -19.30 -0.28
C ARG A 402 -21.35 -18.51 1.01
N LEU A 403 -20.99 -17.22 0.91
CA LEU A 403 -20.83 -16.32 2.04
C LEU A 403 -22.19 -15.89 2.59
N GLU A 404 -23.15 -15.50 1.74
CA GLU A 404 -24.51 -15.16 2.14
C GLU A 404 -25.24 -16.34 2.82
N SER A 405 -25.04 -17.57 2.32
CA SER A 405 -25.65 -18.77 2.92
C SER A 405 -25.07 -19.17 4.28
N ARG A 406 -23.92 -18.60 4.69
CA ARG A 406 -23.32 -18.81 6.02
C ARG A 406 -23.68 -17.70 7.03
N THR A 407 -24.22 -16.58 6.56
CA THR A 407 -24.63 -15.44 7.40
C THR A 407 -26.12 -15.41 7.73
N ASN A 408 -26.93 -16.21 7.04
CA ASN A 408 -28.33 -16.53 7.36
C ASN A 408 -28.42 -17.87 8.09
#